data_b721e7b391b30efefb589ea505a6428b
#
_entry.id   b721e7b391b30efefb589ea505a6428b
#
_cell.length_a   1.000
_cell.length_b   1.000
_cell.length_c   1.000
_cell.angle_alpha   90.00
_cell.angle_beta   90.00
_cell.angle_gamma   90.00
#
_symmetry.space_group_name_H-M   'P 1'
#
loop_
_entity.id
_entity.type
_entity.pdbx_description
1 polymer ?
#
loop_
_entity_poly.entity_id
_entity_poly.type
_entity_poly.pdbx_seq_one_letter_code
_entity_poly.pdbx_strand_id
1 'polypeptide(L)'
;MLDATLKTQLQAYLQNLRAPITLIATLDASEKSAELRELLVEIASLSDKVTIDESGTDSRSPSFVVAKQGETRGVRFAAIPLGHEFTSLVLALLWTGGHPPKVEAEVLDQIKSLDGGNFEVYMSLSCHNCPDVVQAAALMAIYNPKINTVIIDGGMYQGEVDTRQVMAVPMVFKDDALFGSGRMTLEEIVAKLDVRSADREATKLNEKDPFDVLIVGGGPAGAAAAVYAARKGIRVGIAAERFGGQTNDTMAIENYISVLETDGPKFALALEAQVRHYDVDIMNLQRADRIVPAPTPGGLVSVHMQNGGVLHARSVIVSTGARWRNVNVPGEAEYKNKGVAYCPHCDGPLFKGKRVAVIGGGNSGIEAAIDLAGLVQHVTVIEFADSLKADAVLVNKLRSLNNVTIHVNAQTTEITGDGQKVNGISYKDRVSGEIHHTALEGVFVQIGLVPNTEFLKGTLELSKFGEIVVDAKCHTSLPGVFAAGDVTTVPYKQIVIAAGEGSKAALSAFDYLIRQPVAAPVVAEPEALAA
;
A
#
# COMPACT_ATOMS: atom_id res chain seq x y z
N MET A 1 -24.20 23.87 4.60
CA MET A 1 -23.60 22.53 4.39
C MET A 1 -22.37 22.29 5.28
N LEU A 2 -21.46 23.24 5.37
CA LEU A 2 -20.30 23.13 6.27
C LEU A 2 -20.69 23.52 7.70
N ASP A 3 -20.25 22.76 8.69
CA ASP A 3 -20.38 23.16 10.08
C ASP A 3 -19.45 24.34 10.44
N ALA A 4 -19.65 24.95 11.61
CA ALA A 4 -18.89 26.13 12.02
C ALA A 4 -17.39 25.87 12.14
N THR A 5 -17.00 24.65 12.53
CA THR A 5 -15.60 24.26 12.68
C THR A 5 -14.92 24.14 11.32
N LEU A 6 -15.54 23.44 10.36
CA LEU A 6 -15.05 23.30 9.00
C LEU A 6 -14.97 24.66 8.28
N LYS A 7 -15.97 25.56 8.48
CA LYS A 7 -15.94 26.92 7.92
C LYS A 7 -14.72 27.70 8.44
N THR A 8 -14.47 27.67 9.74
CA THR A 8 -13.33 28.36 10.35
C THR A 8 -12.00 27.82 9.84
N GLN A 9 -11.89 26.48 9.73
CA GLN A 9 -10.68 25.85 9.19
C GLN A 9 -10.49 26.20 7.70
N LEU A 10 -11.53 26.09 6.89
CA LEU A 10 -11.46 26.42 5.48
C LEU A 10 -11.08 27.89 5.26
N GLN A 11 -11.68 28.81 6.02
CA GLN A 11 -11.34 30.24 5.95
C GLN A 11 -9.85 30.48 6.25
N ALA A 12 -9.29 29.79 7.26
CA ALA A 12 -7.87 29.89 7.59
C ALA A 12 -6.98 29.32 6.45
N TYR A 13 -7.37 28.25 5.81
CA TYR A 13 -6.66 27.69 4.65
C TYR A 13 -6.72 28.64 3.44
N LEU A 14 -7.89 29.21 3.13
CA LEU A 14 -8.06 30.12 1.99
C LEU A 14 -7.25 31.43 2.10
N GLN A 15 -6.82 31.83 3.29
CA GLN A 15 -5.86 32.93 3.46
C GLN A 15 -4.52 32.66 2.76
N ASN A 16 -4.16 31.40 2.51
CA ASN A 16 -2.93 31.00 1.82
C ASN A 16 -3.05 31.07 0.29
N LEU A 17 -4.20 31.41 -0.27
CA LEU A 17 -4.35 31.67 -1.70
C LEU A 17 -3.46 32.82 -2.13
N ARG A 18 -2.58 32.59 -3.11
CA ARG A 18 -1.67 33.61 -3.66
C ARG A 18 -2.28 34.34 -4.85
N ALA A 19 -3.17 33.67 -5.59
CA ALA A 19 -3.88 34.21 -6.75
C ALA A 19 -5.38 33.88 -6.66
N PRO A 20 -6.24 34.70 -7.29
CA PRO A 20 -7.68 34.44 -7.32
C PRO A 20 -8.00 33.23 -8.20
N ILE A 21 -9.08 32.55 -7.82
CA ILE A 21 -9.63 31.36 -8.48
C ILE A 21 -11.11 31.53 -8.77
N THR A 22 -11.60 30.77 -9.75
CA THR A 22 -13.03 30.74 -10.12
C THR A 22 -13.54 29.32 -10.01
N LEU A 23 -14.68 29.14 -9.38
CA LEU A 23 -15.44 27.89 -9.34
C LEU A 23 -16.48 27.94 -10.48
N ILE A 24 -16.20 27.22 -11.57
CA ILE A 24 -17.07 27.22 -12.75
C ILE A 24 -18.03 26.05 -12.61
N ALA A 25 -19.29 26.34 -12.27
CA ALA A 25 -20.33 25.36 -11.99
C ALA A 25 -21.18 25.05 -13.22
N THR A 26 -21.43 23.75 -13.43
CA THR A 26 -22.45 23.22 -14.33
C THR A 26 -23.58 22.68 -13.48
N LEU A 27 -24.74 23.32 -13.52
CA LEU A 27 -25.88 23.04 -12.66
C LEU A 27 -27.14 22.79 -13.49
N ASP A 28 -28.00 21.91 -13.00
CA ASP A 28 -29.33 21.66 -13.53
C ASP A 28 -30.43 21.95 -12.48
N ALA A 29 -31.66 21.51 -12.71
CA ALA A 29 -32.76 21.72 -11.78
C ALA A 29 -32.84 20.66 -10.64
N SER A 30 -31.84 19.79 -10.48
CA SER A 30 -31.84 18.72 -9.47
C SER A 30 -31.56 19.25 -8.07
N GLU A 31 -31.98 18.48 -7.05
CA GLU A 31 -31.63 18.74 -5.64
C GLU A 31 -30.11 18.73 -5.42
N LYS A 32 -29.39 17.85 -6.11
CA LYS A 32 -27.94 17.78 -6.04
C LYS A 32 -27.24 19.02 -6.59
N SER A 33 -27.81 19.64 -7.63
CA SER A 33 -27.35 20.94 -8.14
C SER A 33 -27.56 22.06 -7.10
N ALA A 34 -28.67 22.04 -6.38
CA ALA A 34 -28.94 23.01 -5.32
C ALA A 34 -27.96 22.80 -4.13
N GLU A 35 -27.70 21.57 -3.73
CA GLU A 35 -26.72 21.23 -2.70
C GLU A 35 -25.29 21.69 -3.10
N LEU A 36 -24.87 21.39 -4.34
CA LEU A 36 -23.56 21.84 -4.83
C LEU A 36 -23.45 23.36 -4.83
N ARG A 37 -24.46 24.05 -5.33
CA ARG A 37 -24.53 25.52 -5.36
C ARG A 37 -24.35 26.11 -3.95
N GLU A 38 -25.06 25.54 -2.94
CA GLU A 38 -24.95 25.98 -1.55
C GLU A 38 -23.50 25.84 -1.06
N LEU A 39 -22.84 24.71 -1.33
CA LEU A 39 -21.43 24.49 -0.96
C LEU A 39 -20.51 25.52 -1.61
N LEU A 40 -20.66 25.75 -2.92
CA LEU A 40 -19.81 26.71 -3.65
C LEU A 40 -20.00 28.13 -3.15
N VAL A 41 -21.25 28.56 -2.86
CA VAL A 41 -21.55 29.87 -2.26
C VAL A 41 -20.93 29.99 -0.87
N GLU A 42 -21.03 28.95 -0.04
CA GLU A 42 -20.36 28.96 1.27
C GLU A 42 -18.84 29.14 1.13
N ILE A 43 -18.18 28.40 0.22
CA ILE A 43 -16.73 28.50 -0.02
C ILE A 43 -16.36 29.92 -0.50
N ALA A 44 -17.08 30.45 -1.48
CA ALA A 44 -16.81 31.78 -2.02
C ALA A 44 -17.01 32.90 -0.98
N SER A 45 -17.94 32.72 -0.04
CA SER A 45 -18.17 33.68 1.04
C SER A 45 -17.01 33.79 2.05
N LEU A 46 -16.10 32.82 2.05
CA LEU A 46 -14.98 32.75 3.01
C LEU A 46 -13.70 33.46 2.52
N SER A 47 -13.65 33.87 1.23
CA SER A 47 -12.47 34.55 0.67
C SER A 47 -12.84 35.40 -0.55
N ASP A 48 -12.37 36.63 -0.59
CA ASP A 48 -12.48 37.56 -1.72
C ASP A 48 -11.72 37.10 -2.99
N LYS A 49 -10.83 36.11 -2.83
CA LYS A 49 -10.09 35.49 -3.93
C LYS A 49 -10.82 34.31 -4.58
N VAL A 50 -12.03 33.98 -4.13
CA VAL A 50 -12.83 32.87 -4.70
C VAL A 50 -14.11 33.46 -5.30
N THR A 51 -14.31 33.23 -6.60
CA THR A 51 -15.51 33.65 -7.33
C THR A 51 -16.25 32.44 -7.90
N ILE A 52 -17.53 32.60 -8.16
CA ILE A 52 -18.37 31.57 -8.78
C ILE A 52 -18.78 32.05 -10.17
N ASP A 53 -18.76 31.13 -11.13
CA ASP A 53 -19.30 31.28 -12.47
C ASP A 53 -20.24 30.10 -12.76
N GLU A 54 -21.51 30.33 -12.98
CA GLU A 54 -22.51 29.29 -13.25
C GLU A 54 -22.72 29.04 -14.75
N SER A 55 -21.77 29.44 -15.58
CA SER A 55 -21.85 29.27 -17.05
C SER A 55 -21.26 27.93 -17.53
N GLY A 56 -20.93 27.01 -16.64
CA GLY A 56 -20.39 25.71 -17.01
C GLY A 56 -21.32 24.89 -17.91
N THR A 57 -20.74 24.13 -18.84
CA THR A 57 -21.48 23.36 -19.87
C THR A 57 -21.03 21.90 -19.95
N ASP A 58 -20.64 21.30 -18.84
CA ASP A 58 -20.22 19.90 -18.83
C ASP A 58 -21.39 18.93 -19.02
N SER A 59 -21.11 17.76 -19.57
CA SER A 59 -22.09 16.69 -19.71
C SER A 59 -22.53 16.10 -18.35
N ARG A 60 -21.67 16.18 -17.34
CA ARG A 60 -21.98 15.77 -15.97
C ARG A 60 -22.53 16.95 -15.18
N SER A 61 -23.80 16.90 -14.82
CA SER A 61 -24.47 17.88 -13.97
C SER A 61 -25.08 17.16 -12.75
N PRO A 62 -24.83 17.65 -11.52
CA PRO A 62 -24.01 18.80 -11.16
C PRO A 62 -22.51 18.52 -11.14
N SER A 63 -21.71 19.47 -11.61
CA SER A 63 -20.26 19.44 -11.51
C SER A 63 -19.68 20.86 -11.41
N PHE A 64 -18.40 20.97 -11.08
CA PHE A 64 -17.70 22.26 -11.12
C PHE A 64 -16.21 22.08 -11.42
N VAL A 65 -15.60 23.13 -11.94
CA VAL A 65 -14.16 23.21 -12.18
C VAL A 65 -13.54 24.21 -11.21
N VAL A 66 -12.45 23.82 -10.57
CA VAL A 66 -11.58 24.75 -9.85
C VAL A 66 -10.54 25.27 -10.83
N ALA A 67 -10.69 26.52 -11.28
CA ALA A 67 -9.84 27.13 -12.29
C ALA A 67 -9.15 28.39 -11.76
N LYS A 68 -8.03 28.77 -12.36
CA LYS A 68 -7.47 30.11 -12.14
C LYS A 68 -8.41 31.17 -12.72
N GLN A 69 -8.46 32.33 -12.10
CA GLN A 69 -9.31 33.41 -12.60
C GLN A 69 -8.99 33.74 -14.07
N GLY A 70 -10.02 33.77 -14.89
CA GLY A 70 -9.91 34.01 -16.33
C GLY A 70 -9.56 32.78 -17.17
N GLU A 71 -9.35 31.62 -16.56
CA GLU A 71 -9.17 30.34 -17.24
C GLU A 71 -10.45 29.49 -17.10
N THR A 72 -10.73 28.65 -18.10
CA THR A 72 -11.84 27.67 -18.05
C THR A 72 -11.35 26.27 -17.71
N ARG A 73 -10.04 26.09 -17.70
CA ARG A 73 -9.36 24.81 -17.43
C ARG A 73 -8.95 24.71 -15.97
N GLY A 74 -9.10 23.53 -15.39
CA GLY A 74 -8.72 23.24 -14.01
C GLY A 74 -9.05 21.81 -13.63
N VAL A 75 -9.18 21.56 -12.32
CA VAL A 75 -9.61 20.27 -11.78
C VAL A 75 -11.14 20.24 -11.75
N ARG A 76 -11.73 19.26 -12.41
CA ARG A 76 -13.19 19.08 -12.41
C ARG A 76 -13.61 18.10 -11.32
N PHE A 77 -14.63 18.49 -10.57
CA PHE A 77 -15.33 17.63 -9.63
C PHE A 77 -16.76 17.41 -10.13
N ALA A 78 -17.08 16.23 -10.59
CA ALA A 78 -18.43 15.71 -10.76
C ALA A 78 -18.86 15.04 -9.44
N ALA A 79 -18.95 15.85 -8.39
CA ALA A 79 -19.11 15.44 -7.01
C ALA A 79 -19.49 16.62 -6.12
N ILE A 80 -20.01 16.34 -4.93
CA ILE A 80 -20.07 17.27 -3.79
C ILE A 80 -19.00 16.83 -2.79
N PRO A 81 -17.74 17.28 -2.93
CA PRO A 81 -16.57 16.69 -2.26
C PRO A 81 -16.51 17.03 -0.77
N LEU A 82 -17.33 16.33 0.00
CA LEU A 82 -17.38 16.34 1.47
C LEU A 82 -16.82 15.01 2.02
N GLY A 83 -17.00 14.77 3.31
CA GLY A 83 -16.49 13.56 3.94
C GLY A 83 -14.97 13.42 3.78
N HIS A 84 -14.50 12.26 3.33
CA HIS A 84 -13.06 12.03 3.14
C HIS A 84 -12.44 12.86 2.02
N GLU A 85 -13.24 13.38 1.07
CA GLU A 85 -12.74 14.18 -0.05
C GLU A 85 -12.72 15.69 0.23
N PHE A 86 -13.16 16.14 1.41
CA PHE A 86 -13.10 17.56 1.75
C PHE A 86 -11.66 18.09 1.74
N THR A 87 -10.69 17.34 2.25
CA THR A 87 -9.28 17.71 2.19
C THR A 87 -8.78 17.80 0.74
N SER A 88 -9.21 16.90 -0.15
CA SER A 88 -8.85 16.92 -1.56
C SER A 88 -9.36 18.18 -2.26
N LEU A 89 -10.59 18.61 -1.94
CA LEU A 89 -11.13 19.88 -2.41
C LEU A 89 -10.29 21.07 -1.92
N VAL A 90 -9.99 21.14 -0.62
CA VAL A 90 -9.18 22.21 -0.02
C VAL A 90 -7.82 22.33 -0.70
N LEU A 91 -7.15 21.20 -0.94
CA LEU A 91 -5.86 21.18 -1.62
C LEU A 91 -5.97 21.62 -3.08
N ALA A 92 -7.01 21.21 -3.81
CA ALA A 92 -7.25 21.65 -5.18
C ALA A 92 -7.45 23.19 -5.25
N LEU A 93 -8.21 23.79 -4.32
CA LEU A 93 -8.36 25.24 -4.20
C LEU A 93 -7.03 25.93 -3.99
N LEU A 94 -6.25 25.45 -3.01
CA LEU A 94 -4.97 26.03 -2.62
C LEU A 94 -3.92 25.94 -3.75
N TRP A 95 -3.78 24.78 -4.37
CA TRP A 95 -2.80 24.57 -5.43
C TRP A 95 -3.16 25.37 -6.69
N THR A 96 -4.44 25.41 -7.06
CA THR A 96 -4.92 26.25 -8.17
C THR A 96 -4.66 27.73 -7.90
N GLY A 97 -4.84 28.17 -6.65
CA GLY A 97 -4.52 29.52 -6.20
C GLY A 97 -3.03 29.77 -5.93
N GLY A 98 -2.13 28.88 -6.36
CA GLY A 98 -0.69 29.08 -6.34
C GLY A 98 0.01 28.77 -5.01
N HIS A 99 -0.67 28.14 -4.04
CA HIS A 99 -0.01 27.62 -2.85
C HIS A 99 0.84 26.40 -3.25
N PRO A 100 2.13 26.30 -2.86
CA PRO A 100 2.99 25.20 -3.26
C PRO A 100 2.57 23.90 -2.58
N PRO A 101 2.55 22.77 -3.31
CA PRO A 101 2.32 21.46 -2.72
C PRO A 101 3.55 21.01 -1.92
N LYS A 102 3.31 20.13 -0.96
CA LYS A 102 4.40 19.46 -0.22
C LYS A 102 4.85 18.20 -1.00
N VAL A 103 5.44 18.43 -2.15
CA VAL A 103 5.93 17.39 -3.06
C VAL A 103 7.33 17.79 -3.51
N GLU A 104 8.22 16.82 -3.68
CA GLU A 104 9.58 17.05 -4.14
C GLU A 104 9.59 17.74 -5.51
N ALA A 105 10.49 18.70 -5.70
CA ALA A 105 10.57 19.52 -6.92
C ALA A 105 10.73 18.64 -8.17
N GLU A 106 11.44 17.54 -8.04
CA GLU A 106 11.66 16.59 -9.12
C GLU A 106 10.38 15.88 -9.59
N VAL A 107 9.51 15.48 -8.67
CA VAL A 107 8.20 14.86 -9.02
C VAL A 107 7.33 15.88 -9.75
N LEU A 108 7.37 17.15 -9.34
CA LEU A 108 6.66 18.22 -10.06
C LEU A 108 7.21 18.42 -11.47
N ASP A 109 8.51 18.34 -11.67
CA ASP A 109 9.12 18.45 -13.00
C ASP A 109 8.82 17.21 -13.87
N GLN A 110 8.75 16.03 -13.29
CA GLN A 110 8.25 14.83 -13.97
C GLN A 110 6.81 15.04 -14.43
N ILE A 111 5.90 15.50 -13.57
CA ILE A 111 4.50 15.78 -13.92
C ILE A 111 4.43 16.74 -15.13
N LYS A 112 5.20 17.83 -15.11
CA LYS A 112 5.23 18.80 -16.22
C LYS A 112 5.71 18.18 -17.54
N SER A 113 6.53 17.15 -17.48
CA SER A 113 7.11 16.47 -18.65
C SER A 113 6.24 15.35 -19.24
N LEU A 114 5.18 14.92 -18.55
CA LEU A 114 4.27 13.88 -19.02
C LEU A 114 3.57 14.28 -20.33
N ASP A 115 3.28 13.30 -21.18
CA ASP A 115 2.63 13.52 -22.47
C ASP A 115 1.18 14.03 -22.37
N GLY A 116 0.55 13.84 -21.22
CA GLY A 116 -0.82 14.28 -20.98
C GLY A 116 -1.83 13.14 -21.07
N GLY A 117 -3.11 13.50 -21.13
CA GLY A 117 -4.24 12.58 -21.24
C GLY A 117 -5.43 13.03 -20.40
N ASN A 118 -6.56 12.35 -20.60
CA ASN A 118 -7.80 12.59 -19.87
C ASN A 118 -7.95 11.54 -18.77
N PHE A 119 -7.96 11.98 -17.52
CA PHE A 119 -8.09 11.11 -16.36
C PHE A 119 -9.49 11.23 -15.76
N GLU A 120 -10.14 10.11 -15.56
CA GLU A 120 -11.39 9.99 -14.83
C GLU A 120 -11.16 9.14 -13.58
N VAL A 121 -11.38 9.74 -12.41
CA VAL A 121 -11.17 9.11 -11.11
C VAL A 121 -12.52 8.87 -10.46
N TYR A 122 -12.97 7.63 -10.46
CA TYR A 122 -14.16 7.23 -9.71
C TYR A 122 -13.81 7.04 -8.24
N MET A 123 -14.54 7.70 -7.37
CA MET A 123 -14.35 7.69 -5.92
C MET A 123 -15.68 7.57 -5.16
N SER A 124 -15.61 7.41 -3.84
CA SER A 124 -16.74 7.52 -2.93
C SER A 124 -16.36 8.39 -1.74
N LEU A 125 -17.29 9.20 -1.25
CA LEU A 125 -17.08 10.09 -0.09
C LEU A 125 -16.76 9.36 1.22
N SER A 126 -17.08 8.06 1.30
CA SER A 126 -16.77 7.18 2.44
C SER A 126 -15.51 6.33 2.25
N CYS A 127 -14.82 6.46 1.12
CA CYS A 127 -13.64 5.66 0.79
C CYS A 127 -12.38 6.25 1.43
N HIS A 128 -11.69 5.51 2.29
CA HIS A 128 -10.45 5.96 2.94
C HIS A 128 -9.23 5.96 2.01
N ASN A 129 -9.26 5.19 0.93
CA ASN A 129 -8.15 5.06 -0.02
C ASN A 129 -8.25 6.01 -1.21
N CYS A 130 -9.40 6.69 -1.37
CA CYS A 130 -9.65 7.56 -2.51
C CYS A 130 -8.87 8.88 -2.47
N PRO A 131 -8.69 9.55 -1.32
CA PRO A 131 -8.05 10.86 -1.26
C PRO A 131 -6.65 10.92 -1.87
N ASP A 132 -5.82 9.91 -1.69
CA ASP A 132 -4.46 9.89 -2.26
C ASP A 132 -4.48 9.96 -3.79
N VAL A 133 -5.37 9.19 -4.41
CA VAL A 133 -5.51 9.14 -5.88
C VAL A 133 -6.16 10.41 -6.43
N VAL A 134 -7.18 10.92 -5.74
CA VAL A 134 -7.87 12.17 -6.08
C VAL A 134 -6.91 13.35 -6.03
N GLN A 135 -6.12 13.46 -4.96
CA GLN A 135 -5.13 14.52 -4.78
C GLN A 135 -4.01 14.44 -5.83
N ALA A 136 -3.51 13.24 -6.12
CA ALA A 136 -2.51 13.01 -7.15
C ALA A 136 -3.01 13.45 -8.53
N ALA A 137 -4.21 13.04 -8.92
CA ALA A 137 -4.82 13.40 -10.19
C ALA A 137 -5.11 14.92 -10.31
N ALA A 138 -5.56 15.54 -9.21
CA ALA A 138 -5.77 16.99 -9.14
C ALA A 138 -4.45 17.75 -9.31
N LEU A 139 -3.39 17.32 -8.61
CA LEU A 139 -2.08 17.95 -8.70
C LEU A 139 -1.50 17.85 -10.11
N MET A 140 -1.62 16.68 -10.74
CA MET A 140 -1.17 16.48 -12.12
C MET A 140 -1.87 17.43 -13.10
N ALA A 141 -3.19 17.61 -12.98
CA ALA A 141 -3.96 18.52 -13.85
C ALA A 141 -3.57 19.99 -13.63
N ILE A 142 -3.23 20.38 -12.41
CA ILE A 142 -2.81 21.75 -12.09
C ILE A 142 -1.42 22.07 -12.64
N TYR A 143 -0.47 21.11 -12.54
CA TYR A 143 0.92 21.33 -12.92
C TYR A 143 1.25 20.96 -14.37
N ASN A 144 0.42 20.17 -15.04
CA ASN A 144 0.60 19.85 -16.46
C ASN A 144 -0.62 20.25 -17.30
N PRO A 145 -0.48 21.26 -18.17
CA PRO A 145 -1.59 21.73 -19.01
C PRO A 145 -2.09 20.70 -20.02
N LYS A 146 -1.40 19.61 -20.26
CA LYS A 146 -1.82 18.52 -21.16
C LYS A 146 -2.68 17.47 -20.45
N ILE A 147 -2.79 17.52 -19.12
CA ILE A 147 -3.57 16.58 -18.33
C ILE A 147 -4.90 17.20 -17.95
N ASN A 148 -6.00 16.53 -18.29
CA ASN A 148 -7.34 16.84 -17.82
C ASN A 148 -7.75 15.82 -16.77
N THR A 149 -8.36 16.27 -15.68
CA THR A 149 -8.82 15.38 -14.62
C THR A 149 -10.26 15.68 -14.26
N VAL A 150 -11.06 14.62 -14.19
CA VAL A 150 -12.43 14.63 -13.66
C VAL A 150 -12.51 13.65 -12.48
N ILE A 151 -12.94 14.16 -11.35
CA ILE A 151 -13.16 13.39 -10.12
C ILE A 151 -14.66 13.14 -10.01
N ILE A 152 -15.07 11.87 -10.00
CA ILE A 152 -16.45 11.44 -10.16
C ILE A 152 -16.89 10.69 -8.90
N ASP A 153 -17.92 11.19 -8.23
CA ASP A 153 -18.59 10.45 -7.16
C ASP A 153 -19.48 9.36 -7.76
N GLY A 154 -19.05 8.09 -7.59
CA GLY A 154 -19.80 6.94 -8.08
C GLY A 154 -21.23 6.85 -7.55
N GLY A 155 -21.49 7.38 -6.35
CA GLY A 155 -22.82 7.45 -5.78
C GLY A 155 -23.76 8.43 -6.50
N MET A 156 -23.21 9.50 -7.08
CA MET A 156 -23.99 10.46 -7.88
C MET A 156 -24.15 10.03 -9.34
N TYR A 157 -23.20 9.27 -9.88
CA TYR A 157 -23.15 8.88 -11.30
C TYR A 157 -23.24 7.37 -11.48
N GLN A 158 -24.19 6.72 -10.80
CA GLN A 158 -24.36 5.25 -10.78
C GLN A 158 -24.48 4.66 -12.20
N GLY A 159 -25.16 5.32 -13.13
CA GLY A 159 -25.29 4.84 -14.51
C GLY A 159 -23.94 4.74 -15.26
N GLU A 160 -22.99 5.63 -14.95
CA GLU A 160 -21.62 5.54 -15.50
C GLU A 160 -20.83 4.41 -14.81
N VAL A 161 -20.98 4.27 -13.49
CA VAL A 161 -20.38 3.17 -12.70
C VAL A 161 -20.79 1.82 -13.28
N ASP A 162 -22.08 1.63 -13.54
CA ASP A 162 -22.62 0.38 -14.10
C ASP A 162 -22.10 0.13 -15.53
N THR A 163 -22.12 1.17 -16.39
CA THR A 163 -21.66 1.08 -17.77
C THR A 163 -20.18 0.77 -17.88
N ARG A 164 -19.35 1.39 -17.04
CA ARG A 164 -17.90 1.21 -17.01
C ARG A 164 -17.44 0.05 -16.14
N GLN A 165 -18.36 -0.66 -15.50
CA GLN A 165 -18.06 -1.78 -14.59
C GLN A 165 -17.09 -1.37 -13.47
N VAL A 166 -17.33 -0.24 -12.84
CA VAL A 166 -16.53 0.24 -11.70
C VAL A 166 -16.89 -0.58 -10.46
N MET A 167 -16.17 -1.67 -10.23
CA MET A 167 -16.48 -2.63 -9.17
C MET A 167 -15.92 -2.23 -7.80
N ALA A 168 -14.95 -1.32 -7.76
CA ALA A 168 -14.32 -0.84 -6.54
C ALA A 168 -13.76 0.57 -6.74
N VAL A 169 -13.61 1.34 -5.66
CA VAL A 169 -13.03 2.69 -5.69
C VAL A 169 -11.82 2.79 -4.75
N PRO A 170 -10.80 3.61 -5.10
CA PRO A 170 -10.69 4.42 -6.31
C PRO A 170 -10.42 3.57 -7.56
N MET A 171 -11.01 3.98 -8.69
CA MET A 171 -10.71 3.42 -10.00
C MET A 171 -10.41 4.55 -10.98
N VAL A 172 -9.32 4.41 -11.70
CA VAL A 172 -8.81 5.45 -12.61
C VAL A 172 -8.84 4.94 -14.04
N PHE A 173 -9.45 5.72 -14.92
CA PHE A 173 -9.35 5.55 -16.36
C PHE A 173 -8.47 6.66 -16.95
N LYS A 174 -7.68 6.32 -17.96
CA LYS A 174 -6.92 7.27 -18.78
C LYS A 174 -7.31 7.06 -20.23
N ASP A 175 -7.80 8.12 -20.87
CA ASP A 175 -8.24 8.08 -22.26
C ASP A 175 -9.17 6.87 -22.53
N ASP A 176 -10.18 6.70 -21.69
CA ASP A 176 -11.19 5.61 -21.65
C ASP A 176 -10.68 4.21 -21.31
N ALA A 177 -9.37 3.98 -21.22
CA ALA A 177 -8.80 2.70 -20.80
C ALA A 177 -8.59 2.63 -19.28
N LEU A 178 -8.81 1.47 -18.68
CA LEU A 178 -8.52 1.26 -17.27
C LEU A 178 -7.02 1.46 -17.01
N PHE A 179 -6.69 2.48 -16.24
CA PHE A 179 -5.31 2.81 -15.84
C PHE A 179 -4.88 2.12 -14.55
N GLY A 180 -5.79 2.06 -13.58
CA GLY A 180 -5.51 1.42 -12.30
C GLY A 180 -6.71 1.42 -11.36
N SER A 181 -6.64 0.57 -10.33
CA SER A 181 -7.66 0.48 -9.28
C SER A 181 -6.99 0.31 -7.92
N GLY A 182 -7.70 0.71 -6.86
CA GLY A 182 -7.18 0.74 -5.51
C GLY A 182 -6.27 1.95 -5.23
N ARG A 183 -5.72 2.00 -4.02
CA ARG A 183 -4.84 3.08 -3.59
C ARG A 183 -3.58 3.12 -4.45
N MET A 184 -3.23 4.29 -4.93
CA MET A 184 -1.97 4.58 -5.64
C MET A 184 -1.42 5.91 -5.14
N THR A 185 -0.11 5.98 -4.91
CA THR A 185 0.55 7.26 -4.59
C THR A 185 0.79 8.09 -5.85
N LEU A 186 1.11 9.37 -5.66
CA LEU A 186 1.48 10.26 -6.76
C LEU A 186 2.66 9.69 -7.56
N GLU A 187 3.69 9.21 -6.87
CA GLU A 187 4.90 8.64 -7.48
C GLU A 187 4.58 7.39 -8.29
N GLU A 188 3.69 6.51 -7.78
CA GLU A 188 3.24 5.32 -8.51
C GLU A 188 2.50 5.68 -9.80
N ILE A 189 1.63 6.70 -9.75
CA ILE A 189 0.88 7.16 -10.93
C ILE A 189 1.84 7.78 -11.94
N VAL A 190 2.74 8.67 -11.50
CA VAL A 190 3.73 9.33 -12.37
C VAL A 190 4.67 8.31 -13.00
N ALA A 191 5.16 7.34 -12.23
CA ALA A 191 6.05 6.29 -12.74
C ALA A 191 5.39 5.41 -13.81
N LYS A 192 4.08 5.12 -13.68
CA LYS A 192 3.32 4.40 -14.71
C LYS A 192 3.13 5.20 -16.00
N LEU A 193 3.13 6.53 -15.92
CA LEU A 193 2.94 7.41 -17.06
C LEU A 193 4.25 7.77 -17.78
N ASP A 194 5.34 7.74 -17.06
CA ASP A 194 6.64 8.15 -17.56
C ASP A 194 7.45 6.95 -18.03
N VAL A 195 7.42 6.67 -19.33
CA VAL A 195 8.12 5.54 -19.97
C VAL A 195 9.64 5.54 -19.70
N ARG A 196 10.24 6.70 -19.39
CA ARG A 196 11.68 6.85 -19.12
C ARG A 196 11.99 6.90 -17.63
N SER A 197 11.00 6.72 -16.75
CA SER A 197 11.21 6.81 -15.30
C SER A 197 12.20 5.75 -14.82
N ALA A 198 12.12 4.53 -15.35
CA ALA A 198 12.99 3.42 -14.96
C ALA A 198 14.48 3.71 -15.24
N ASP A 199 14.81 4.21 -16.43
CA ASP A 199 16.19 4.51 -16.81
C ASP A 199 16.78 5.68 -15.99
N ARG A 200 15.96 6.72 -15.72
CA ARG A 200 16.40 7.85 -14.89
C ARG A 200 16.61 7.43 -13.44
N GLU A 201 15.69 6.65 -12.89
CA GLU A 201 15.83 6.11 -11.54
C GLU A 201 17.05 5.19 -11.44
N ALA A 202 17.28 4.32 -12.43
CA ALA A 202 18.48 3.47 -12.47
C ALA A 202 19.77 4.31 -12.45
N THR A 203 19.82 5.39 -13.24
CA THR A 203 20.97 6.31 -13.26
C THR A 203 21.20 6.93 -11.87
N LYS A 204 20.15 7.45 -11.22
CA LYS A 204 20.25 8.02 -9.87
C LYS A 204 20.74 7.01 -8.84
N LEU A 205 20.25 5.77 -8.91
CA LEU A 205 20.70 4.72 -8.00
C LEU A 205 22.18 4.41 -8.17
N ASN A 206 22.67 4.38 -9.43
CA ASN A 206 24.06 4.11 -9.75
C ASN A 206 25.03 5.22 -9.29
N GLU A 207 24.53 6.45 -9.16
CA GLU A 207 25.31 7.62 -8.71
C GLU A 207 25.41 7.72 -7.18
N LYS A 208 24.67 6.89 -6.44
CA LYS A 208 24.69 6.94 -4.97
C LYS A 208 25.99 6.36 -4.42
N ASP A 209 26.57 7.07 -3.47
CA ASP A 209 27.69 6.54 -2.69
C ASP A 209 27.26 5.27 -1.94
N PRO A 210 28.18 4.34 -1.68
CA PRO A 210 27.89 3.12 -0.94
C PRO A 210 27.31 3.40 0.46
N PHE A 211 26.33 2.61 0.85
CA PHE A 211 25.75 2.64 2.20
C PHE A 211 26.59 1.81 3.19
N ASP A 212 26.59 2.20 4.45
CA ASP A 212 27.08 1.30 5.51
C ASP A 212 26.09 0.14 5.69
N VAL A 213 24.78 0.47 5.74
CA VAL A 213 23.69 -0.50 5.78
C VAL A 213 22.65 -0.15 4.73
N LEU A 214 22.41 -1.05 3.78
CA LEU A 214 21.31 -0.99 2.84
C LEU A 214 20.23 -1.98 3.27
N ILE A 215 19.00 -1.48 3.41
CA ILE A 215 17.84 -2.27 3.78
C ILE A 215 17.00 -2.49 2.53
N VAL A 216 16.67 -3.75 2.24
CA VAL A 216 15.82 -4.15 1.12
C VAL A 216 14.45 -4.54 1.66
N GLY A 217 13.47 -3.65 1.50
CA GLY A 217 12.11 -3.76 2.04
C GLY A 217 11.80 -2.72 3.11
N GLY A 218 10.70 -1.98 2.92
CA GLY A 218 10.27 -0.85 3.75
C GLY A 218 9.13 -1.16 4.72
N GLY A 219 8.87 -2.44 5.04
CA GLY A 219 7.89 -2.84 6.04
C GLY A 219 8.36 -2.58 7.48
N PRO A 220 7.60 -3.03 8.51
CA PRO A 220 7.95 -2.82 9.92
C PRO A 220 9.37 -3.28 10.30
N ALA A 221 9.84 -4.40 9.75
CA ALA A 221 11.20 -4.88 9.97
C ALA A 221 12.24 -3.91 9.38
N GLY A 222 12.04 -3.45 8.14
CA GLY A 222 12.95 -2.52 7.47
C GLY A 222 12.95 -1.14 8.14
N ALA A 223 11.79 -0.62 8.51
CA ALA A 223 11.68 0.64 9.22
C ALA A 223 12.40 0.61 10.59
N ALA A 224 12.18 -0.46 11.36
CA ALA A 224 12.87 -0.65 12.64
C ALA A 224 14.39 -0.79 12.45
N ALA A 225 14.83 -1.57 11.44
CA ALA A 225 16.25 -1.69 11.11
C ALA A 225 16.88 -0.35 10.76
N ALA A 226 16.19 0.48 9.96
CA ALA A 226 16.68 1.80 9.58
C ALA A 226 16.87 2.74 10.78
N VAL A 227 15.87 2.81 11.66
CA VAL A 227 15.96 3.63 12.87
C VAL A 227 17.14 3.20 13.74
N TYR A 228 17.30 1.89 13.97
CA TYR A 228 18.37 1.38 14.81
C TYR A 228 19.75 1.56 14.20
N ALA A 229 19.89 1.41 12.89
CA ALA A 229 21.16 1.64 12.19
C ALA A 229 21.49 3.15 12.14
N ALA A 230 20.54 4.01 11.73
CA ALA A 230 20.76 5.46 11.63
C ALA A 230 21.16 6.08 12.98
N ARG A 231 20.61 5.60 14.09
CA ARG A 231 20.99 6.04 15.44
C ARG A 231 22.44 5.71 15.82
N LYS A 232 23.14 4.90 15.03
CA LYS A 232 24.60 4.67 15.18
C LYS A 232 25.43 5.69 14.44
N GLY A 233 24.83 6.66 13.74
CA GLY A 233 25.53 7.68 12.96
C GLY A 233 26.19 7.13 11.70
N ILE A 234 25.70 6.02 11.15
CA ILE A 234 26.20 5.40 9.91
C ILE A 234 25.23 5.69 8.75
N ARG A 235 25.73 5.64 7.53
CA ARG A 235 24.94 5.90 6.32
C ARG A 235 23.98 4.75 6.04
N VAL A 236 22.67 5.05 6.04
CA VAL A 236 21.60 4.07 5.87
C VAL A 236 20.73 4.39 4.67
N GLY A 237 20.41 3.37 3.86
CA GLY A 237 19.42 3.45 2.80
C GLY A 237 18.35 2.38 2.94
N ILE A 238 17.13 2.70 2.50
CA ILE A 238 16.02 1.74 2.32
C ILE A 238 15.62 1.74 0.85
N ALA A 239 15.67 0.57 0.20
CA ALA A 239 15.08 0.35 -1.11
C ALA A 239 13.81 -0.51 -0.95
N ALA A 240 12.67 0.01 -1.36
CA ALA A 240 11.38 -0.64 -1.19
C ALA A 240 10.44 -0.42 -2.37
N GLU A 241 9.61 -1.41 -2.72
CA GLU A 241 8.52 -1.21 -3.67
C GLU A 241 7.51 -0.19 -3.15
N ARG A 242 7.14 -0.33 -1.88
CA ARG A 242 6.19 0.52 -1.16
C ARG A 242 6.58 0.58 0.31
N PHE A 243 6.77 1.79 0.84
CA PHE A 243 7.02 1.94 2.28
C PHE A 243 5.79 1.49 3.08
N GLY A 244 6.01 0.88 4.25
CA GLY A 244 4.98 0.22 5.05
C GLY A 244 4.70 -1.23 4.62
N GLY A 245 5.06 -1.63 3.38
CA GLY A 245 4.87 -2.99 2.87
C GLY A 245 3.43 -3.49 2.98
N GLN A 246 3.25 -4.76 3.36
CA GLN A 246 1.95 -5.40 3.51
C GLN A 246 1.10 -4.81 4.67
N THR A 247 1.71 -4.10 5.62
CA THR A 247 0.98 -3.43 6.70
C THR A 247 -0.06 -2.45 6.16
N ASN A 248 0.22 -1.80 5.02
CA ASN A 248 -0.76 -0.91 4.37
C ASN A 248 -2.09 -1.58 4.00
N ASP A 249 -2.11 -2.90 3.91
CA ASP A 249 -3.30 -3.67 3.50
C ASP A 249 -4.14 -4.13 4.71
N THR A 250 -3.73 -3.79 5.93
CA THR A 250 -4.40 -4.16 7.19
C THR A 250 -5.41 -3.09 7.58
N MET A 251 -6.66 -3.47 7.89
CA MET A 251 -7.73 -2.52 8.22
C MET A 251 -7.73 -2.11 9.70
N ALA A 252 -7.36 -3.01 10.60
CA ALA A 252 -7.33 -2.74 12.03
C ALA A 252 -6.07 -3.37 12.66
N ILE A 253 -5.40 -2.61 13.50
CA ILE A 253 -4.23 -3.04 14.28
C ILE A 253 -4.49 -2.67 15.74
N GLU A 254 -4.74 -3.68 16.58
CA GLU A 254 -5.01 -3.54 18.01
C GLU A 254 -3.98 -4.33 18.86
N ASN A 255 -3.09 -5.08 18.19
CA ASN A 255 -2.13 -5.98 18.82
C ASN A 255 -0.68 -5.47 18.78
N TYR A 256 -0.46 -4.19 18.41
CA TYR A 256 0.87 -3.58 18.50
C TYR A 256 1.01 -2.84 19.82
N ILE A 257 1.92 -3.31 20.68
CA ILE A 257 2.11 -2.73 22.02
C ILE A 257 2.40 -1.23 21.94
N SER A 258 1.81 -0.44 22.83
CA SER A 258 1.80 1.03 22.89
C SER A 258 0.88 1.75 21.89
N VAL A 259 0.27 1.04 20.95
CA VAL A 259 -0.76 1.57 20.04
C VAL A 259 -2.08 0.88 20.39
N LEU A 260 -3.03 1.64 20.94
CA LEU A 260 -4.31 1.08 21.40
C LEU A 260 -5.13 0.56 20.21
N GLU A 261 -5.25 1.39 19.16
CA GLU A 261 -5.99 1.10 17.95
C GLU A 261 -5.45 1.97 16.80
N THR A 262 -5.27 1.39 15.62
CA THR A 262 -4.92 2.11 14.38
C THR A 262 -5.28 1.27 13.16
N ASP A 263 -5.17 1.85 11.97
CA ASP A 263 -5.19 1.12 10.70
C ASP A 263 -3.78 1.00 10.09
N GLY A 264 -3.64 0.09 9.14
CA GLY A 264 -2.35 -0.17 8.50
C GLY A 264 -1.75 1.04 7.79
N PRO A 265 -2.50 1.80 6.99
CA PRO A 265 -2.00 3.02 6.36
C PRO A 265 -1.49 4.06 7.35
N LYS A 266 -2.24 4.33 8.43
CA LYS A 266 -1.80 5.28 9.48
C LYS A 266 -0.55 4.77 10.20
N PHE A 267 -0.50 3.47 10.48
CA PHE A 267 0.66 2.86 11.11
C PHE A 267 1.89 2.96 10.21
N ALA A 268 1.75 2.68 8.90
CA ALA A 268 2.83 2.80 7.92
C ALA A 268 3.34 4.25 7.80
N LEU A 269 2.44 5.24 7.79
CA LEU A 269 2.81 6.67 7.80
C LEU A 269 3.57 7.05 9.08
N ALA A 270 3.19 6.52 10.23
CA ALA A 270 3.89 6.77 11.49
C ALA A 270 5.31 6.15 11.47
N LEU A 271 5.47 4.95 10.91
CA LEU A 271 6.79 4.33 10.72
C LEU A 271 7.66 5.17 9.76
N GLU A 272 7.10 5.61 8.65
CA GLU A 272 7.81 6.44 7.68
C GLU A 272 8.24 7.78 8.28
N ALA A 273 7.34 8.45 9.00
CA ALA A 273 7.64 9.70 9.69
C ALA A 273 8.79 9.52 10.69
N GLN A 274 8.82 8.40 11.42
CA GLN A 274 9.91 8.10 12.34
C GLN A 274 11.23 7.84 11.62
N VAL A 275 11.23 7.12 10.50
CA VAL A 275 12.44 6.88 9.69
C VAL A 275 12.95 8.20 9.11
N ARG A 276 12.07 9.04 8.56
CA ARG A 276 12.42 10.37 8.01
C ARG A 276 12.93 11.37 9.06
N HIS A 277 12.66 11.10 10.35
CA HIS A 277 13.25 11.91 11.42
C HIS A 277 14.77 11.73 11.54
N TYR A 278 15.30 10.63 11.00
CA TYR A 278 16.73 10.36 10.90
C TYR A 278 17.17 10.56 9.44
N ASP A 279 18.46 10.77 9.23
CA ASP A 279 19.06 10.92 7.90
C ASP A 279 19.16 9.56 7.20
N VAL A 280 18.00 9.04 6.75
CA VAL A 280 17.87 7.77 6.02
C VAL A 280 17.45 8.07 4.60
N ASP A 281 18.18 7.56 3.62
CA ASP A 281 17.86 7.67 2.21
C ASP A 281 16.76 6.65 1.84
N ILE A 282 15.52 7.11 1.67
CA ILE A 282 14.36 6.27 1.33
C ILE A 282 14.15 6.28 -0.17
N MET A 283 14.35 5.12 -0.81
CA MET A 283 14.17 4.90 -2.24
C MET A 283 12.92 4.04 -2.48
N ASN A 284 11.80 4.69 -2.77
CA ASN A 284 10.54 4.03 -3.10
C ASN A 284 10.54 3.51 -4.55
N LEU A 285 9.57 2.63 -4.87
CA LEU A 285 9.39 1.99 -6.19
C LEU A 285 10.61 1.17 -6.64
N GLN A 286 11.42 0.72 -5.68
CA GLN A 286 12.61 -0.08 -5.95
C GLN A 286 12.36 -1.54 -5.60
N ARG A 287 12.41 -2.42 -6.61
CA ARG A 287 12.33 -3.87 -6.45
C ARG A 287 13.68 -4.50 -6.73
N ALA A 288 14.20 -5.24 -5.75
CA ALA A 288 15.44 -5.98 -5.91
C ALA A 288 15.28 -7.16 -6.88
N ASP A 289 16.27 -7.35 -7.75
CA ASP A 289 16.35 -8.43 -8.74
C ASP A 289 17.35 -9.51 -8.32
N ARG A 290 18.48 -9.10 -7.74
CA ARG A 290 19.49 -10.03 -7.20
C ARG A 290 20.44 -9.34 -6.23
N ILE A 291 21.08 -10.14 -5.38
CA ILE A 291 22.18 -9.70 -4.53
C ILE A 291 23.46 -10.39 -5.02
N VAL A 292 24.50 -9.60 -5.22
CA VAL A 292 25.84 -10.09 -5.58
C VAL A 292 26.73 -9.92 -4.36
N PRO A 293 27.30 -11.02 -3.84
CA PRO A 293 28.20 -11.00 -2.69
C PRO A 293 29.40 -10.08 -2.91
N ALA A 294 29.95 -9.57 -1.82
CA ALA A 294 31.24 -8.88 -1.87
C ALA A 294 32.33 -9.83 -2.41
N PRO A 295 33.16 -9.37 -3.35
CA PRO A 295 34.22 -10.23 -3.95
C PRO A 295 35.31 -10.60 -2.95
N THR A 296 35.49 -9.82 -1.91
CA THR A 296 36.46 -10.02 -0.83
C THR A 296 35.83 -9.72 0.52
N PRO A 297 36.33 -10.31 1.62
CA PRO A 297 35.88 -9.96 2.98
C PRO A 297 36.02 -8.44 3.22
N GLY A 298 34.96 -7.80 3.71
CA GLY A 298 34.93 -6.35 3.94
C GLY A 298 34.67 -5.50 2.69
N GLY A 299 34.53 -6.12 1.51
CA GLY A 299 34.12 -5.45 0.29
C GLY A 299 32.63 -5.07 0.27
N LEU A 300 32.19 -4.49 -0.84
CA LEU A 300 30.80 -4.05 -1.00
C LEU A 300 29.92 -5.17 -1.57
N VAL A 301 28.79 -5.37 -0.95
CA VAL A 301 27.66 -6.17 -1.50
C VAL A 301 26.93 -5.29 -2.51
N SER A 302 26.58 -5.84 -3.67
CA SER A 302 25.81 -5.12 -4.68
C SER A 302 24.38 -5.65 -4.73
N VAL A 303 23.40 -4.75 -4.68
CA VAL A 303 21.98 -5.05 -4.82
C VAL A 303 21.50 -4.47 -6.15
N HIS A 304 21.16 -5.35 -7.08
CA HIS A 304 20.63 -4.97 -8.39
C HIS A 304 19.12 -4.82 -8.32
N MET A 305 18.60 -3.76 -8.90
CA MET A 305 17.17 -3.46 -8.98
C MET A 305 16.61 -3.87 -10.34
N GLN A 306 15.31 -4.15 -10.41
CA GLN A 306 14.63 -4.56 -11.66
C GLN A 306 14.68 -3.49 -12.76
N ASN A 307 14.79 -2.21 -12.38
CA ASN A 307 14.95 -1.10 -13.33
C ASN A 307 16.38 -0.98 -13.88
N GLY A 308 17.31 -1.86 -13.50
CA GLY A 308 18.71 -1.84 -13.94
C GLY A 308 19.66 -1.03 -13.03
N GLY A 309 19.15 -0.33 -12.02
CA GLY A 309 19.97 0.36 -11.02
C GLY A 309 20.72 -0.62 -10.11
N VAL A 310 21.86 -0.19 -9.60
CA VAL A 310 22.70 -0.97 -8.67
C VAL A 310 23.06 -0.13 -7.47
N LEU A 311 22.78 -0.66 -6.29
CA LEU A 311 23.18 -0.06 -5.03
C LEU A 311 24.30 -0.87 -4.38
N HIS A 312 25.22 -0.18 -3.74
CA HIS A 312 26.35 -0.78 -3.06
C HIS A 312 26.30 -0.55 -1.56
N ALA A 313 26.61 -1.55 -0.76
CA ALA A 313 26.64 -1.42 0.69
C ALA A 313 27.70 -2.32 1.34
N ARG A 314 28.20 -1.88 2.49
CA ARG A 314 29.09 -2.69 3.33
C ARG A 314 28.34 -3.83 4.03
N SER A 315 27.03 -3.63 4.25
CA SER A 315 26.13 -4.63 4.84
C SER A 315 24.72 -4.45 4.28
N VAL A 316 23.99 -5.55 4.11
CA VAL A 316 22.61 -5.57 3.60
C VAL A 316 21.69 -6.25 4.59
N ILE A 317 20.50 -5.69 4.82
CA ILE A 317 19.42 -6.32 5.58
C ILE A 317 18.24 -6.58 4.66
N VAL A 318 17.91 -7.86 4.45
CA VAL A 318 16.74 -8.26 3.66
C VAL A 318 15.52 -8.33 4.57
N SER A 319 14.52 -7.49 4.27
CA SER A 319 13.25 -7.39 5.00
C SER A 319 12.05 -7.28 4.07
N THR A 320 12.10 -8.05 2.96
CA THR A 320 11.13 -8.02 1.87
C THR A 320 9.77 -8.61 2.22
N GLY A 321 9.64 -9.22 3.41
CA GLY A 321 8.38 -9.77 3.90
C GLY A 321 7.91 -11.01 3.14
N ALA A 322 6.62 -11.29 3.28
CA ALA A 322 5.95 -12.41 2.62
C ALA A 322 4.56 -11.95 2.15
N ARG A 323 3.98 -12.65 1.20
CA ARG A 323 2.62 -12.41 0.71
C ARG A 323 1.74 -13.62 0.95
N TRP A 324 0.47 -13.37 1.22
CA TRP A 324 -0.52 -14.43 1.35
C TRP A 324 -0.81 -15.06 -0.01
N ARG A 325 -1.04 -16.37 0.00
CA ARG A 325 -1.60 -17.06 -1.16
C ARG A 325 -3.08 -16.79 -1.24
N ASN A 326 -3.55 -16.45 -2.43
CA ASN A 326 -4.97 -16.29 -2.71
C ASN A 326 -5.55 -17.62 -3.23
N VAL A 327 -6.82 -17.85 -2.95
CA VAL A 327 -7.57 -18.96 -3.54
C VAL A 327 -7.89 -18.70 -5.02
N ASN A 328 -7.96 -17.40 -5.38
CA ASN A 328 -8.28 -16.87 -6.72
C ASN A 328 -9.67 -17.30 -7.21
N VAL A 329 -10.67 -17.14 -6.35
CA VAL A 329 -12.08 -17.39 -6.67
C VAL A 329 -12.87 -16.08 -6.69
N PRO A 330 -14.01 -16.03 -7.41
CA PRO A 330 -14.94 -14.90 -7.34
C PRO A 330 -15.26 -14.52 -5.89
N GLY A 331 -15.34 -13.24 -5.61
CA GLY A 331 -15.62 -12.70 -4.27
C GLY A 331 -14.41 -12.55 -3.35
N GLU A 332 -13.30 -13.28 -3.57
CA GLU A 332 -12.14 -13.18 -2.67
C GLU A 332 -11.56 -11.75 -2.65
N ALA A 333 -11.31 -11.17 -3.81
CA ALA A 333 -10.75 -9.82 -3.92
C ALA A 333 -11.79 -8.75 -3.54
N GLU A 334 -13.06 -8.93 -3.92
CA GLU A 334 -14.16 -8.01 -3.65
C GLU A 334 -14.42 -7.84 -2.15
N TYR A 335 -14.40 -8.97 -1.41
CA TYR A 335 -14.68 -8.98 0.03
C TYR A 335 -13.42 -9.00 0.89
N LYS A 336 -12.23 -8.78 0.31
CA LYS A 336 -11.01 -8.57 1.09
C LYS A 336 -11.21 -7.39 2.04
N ASN A 337 -10.96 -7.63 3.34
CA ASN A 337 -11.24 -6.69 4.43
C ASN A 337 -12.74 -6.35 4.66
N LYS A 338 -13.63 -7.09 3.99
CA LYS A 338 -15.09 -7.01 4.18
C LYS A 338 -15.69 -8.36 4.58
N GLY A 339 -14.88 -9.18 5.25
CA GLY A 339 -15.21 -10.53 5.67
C GLY A 339 -14.23 -11.59 5.16
N VAL A 340 -13.43 -11.31 4.12
CA VAL A 340 -12.27 -12.14 3.75
C VAL A 340 -11.04 -11.62 4.46
N ALA A 341 -10.38 -12.48 5.22
CA ALA A 341 -9.21 -12.21 6.06
C ALA A 341 -8.10 -13.26 5.84
N TYR A 342 -6.87 -12.88 6.16
CA TYR A 342 -5.69 -13.74 5.99
C TYR A 342 -4.92 -13.94 7.29
N CYS A 343 -5.19 -13.17 8.34
CA CYS A 343 -4.50 -13.24 9.63
C CYS A 343 -5.49 -13.52 10.76
N PRO A 344 -5.60 -14.75 11.27
CA PRO A 344 -6.52 -15.06 12.36
C PRO A 344 -6.21 -14.30 13.65
N HIS A 345 -4.93 -14.08 13.96
CA HIS A 345 -4.52 -13.32 15.15
C HIS A 345 -4.83 -11.81 15.05
N CYS A 346 -4.90 -11.28 13.82
CA CYS A 346 -5.21 -9.86 13.58
C CYS A 346 -6.73 -9.63 13.56
N ASP A 347 -7.43 -10.44 12.75
CA ASP A 347 -8.82 -10.20 12.38
C ASP A 347 -9.81 -11.06 13.16
N GLY A 348 -9.34 -12.15 13.80
CA GLY A 348 -10.20 -13.08 14.57
C GLY A 348 -11.14 -12.41 15.56
N PRO A 349 -10.69 -11.45 16.38
CA PRO A 349 -11.56 -10.74 17.33
C PRO A 349 -12.78 -10.05 16.69
N LEU A 350 -12.67 -9.59 15.42
CA LEU A 350 -13.75 -8.94 14.67
C LEU A 350 -14.92 -9.90 14.33
N PHE A 351 -14.67 -11.20 14.43
CA PHE A 351 -15.64 -12.26 14.14
C PHE A 351 -16.19 -12.94 15.38
N LYS A 352 -15.99 -12.35 16.57
CA LYS A 352 -16.52 -12.90 17.83
C LYS A 352 -18.01 -13.19 17.72
N GLY A 353 -18.39 -14.44 18.02
CA GLY A 353 -19.78 -14.91 18.00
C GLY A 353 -20.39 -15.10 16.60
N LYS A 354 -19.62 -14.94 15.51
CA LYS A 354 -20.06 -15.16 14.12
C LYS A 354 -19.70 -16.57 13.65
N ARG A 355 -20.18 -16.93 12.48
CA ARG A 355 -19.82 -18.19 11.78
C ARG A 355 -18.77 -17.85 10.75
N VAL A 356 -17.69 -18.64 10.68
CA VAL A 356 -16.59 -18.39 9.75
C VAL A 356 -16.16 -19.67 9.04
N ALA A 357 -15.50 -19.52 7.88
CA ALA A 357 -14.76 -20.59 7.23
C ALA A 357 -13.26 -20.36 7.35
N VAL A 358 -12.51 -21.46 7.39
CA VAL A 358 -11.06 -21.50 7.20
C VAL A 358 -10.78 -22.34 5.97
N ILE A 359 -10.14 -21.75 4.95
CA ILE A 359 -9.71 -22.46 3.75
C ILE A 359 -8.26 -22.89 3.95
N GLY A 360 -8.03 -24.21 3.97
CA GLY A 360 -6.72 -24.86 4.14
C GLY A 360 -6.66 -25.83 5.32
N GLY A 361 -6.15 -27.01 5.07
CA GLY A 361 -6.03 -28.12 6.05
C GLY A 361 -4.59 -28.48 6.43
N GLY A 362 -3.62 -27.58 6.16
CA GLY A 362 -2.25 -27.66 6.69
C GLY A 362 -2.14 -27.12 8.12
N ASN A 363 -0.93 -27.14 8.72
CA ASN A 363 -0.72 -26.67 10.09
C ASN A 363 -1.33 -25.28 10.33
N SER A 364 -1.00 -24.29 9.50
CA SER A 364 -1.51 -22.93 9.66
C SER A 364 -3.04 -22.84 9.62
N GLY A 365 -3.70 -23.60 8.73
CA GLY A 365 -5.16 -23.60 8.65
C GLY A 365 -5.81 -24.26 9.86
N ILE A 366 -5.23 -25.35 10.36
CA ILE A 366 -5.75 -26.05 11.53
C ILE A 366 -5.50 -25.26 12.82
N GLU A 367 -4.34 -24.65 12.98
CA GLU A 367 -4.04 -23.74 14.09
C GLU A 367 -5.02 -22.55 14.08
N ALA A 368 -5.21 -21.92 12.92
CA ALA A 368 -6.20 -20.85 12.75
C ALA A 368 -7.61 -21.29 13.13
N ALA A 369 -8.04 -22.49 12.70
CA ALA A 369 -9.36 -23.01 13.01
C ALA A 369 -9.54 -23.29 14.52
N ILE A 370 -8.48 -23.77 15.20
CA ILE A 370 -8.49 -23.99 16.66
C ILE A 370 -8.58 -22.65 17.40
N ASP A 371 -7.78 -21.67 17.02
CA ASP A 371 -7.79 -20.31 17.58
C ASP A 371 -9.17 -19.66 17.45
N LEU A 372 -9.70 -19.64 16.23
CA LEU A 372 -11.00 -19.05 15.92
C LEU A 372 -12.13 -19.77 16.64
N ALA A 373 -12.08 -21.09 16.81
CA ALA A 373 -13.10 -21.84 17.53
C ALA A 373 -13.28 -21.40 18.98
N GLY A 374 -12.25 -20.79 19.60
CA GLY A 374 -12.33 -20.17 20.91
C GLY A 374 -13.07 -18.82 20.94
N LEU A 375 -13.27 -18.19 19.79
CA LEU A 375 -13.81 -16.82 19.67
C LEU A 375 -15.17 -16.76 18.98
N VAL A 376 -15.37 -17.60 17.95
CA VAL A 376 -16.51 -17.55 17.05
C VAL A 376 -17.59 -18.57 17.41
N GLN A 377 -18.77 -18.41 16.83
CA GLN A 377 -19.88 -19.35 17.04
C GLN A 377 -19.58 -20.71 16.40
N HIS A 378 -19.04 -20.72 15.18
CA HIS A 378 -18.76 -21.93 14.42
C HIS A 378 -17.66 -21.73 13.39
N VAL A 379 -16.81 -22.74 13.22
CA VAL A 379 -15.76 -22.77 12.20
C VAL A 379 -16.03 -23.89 11.20
N THR A 380 -16.06 -23.57 9.91
CA THR A 380 -16.11 -24.53 8.81
C THR A 380 -14.73 -24.62 8.14
N VAL A 381 -14.04 -25.73 8.28
CA VAL A 381 -12.75 -25.97 7.60
C VAL A 381 -13.00 -26.56 6.23
N ILE A 382 -12.44 -25.95 5.19
CA ILE A 382 -12.55 -26.39 3.78
C ILE A 382 -11.16 -26.75 3.28
N GLU A 383 -10.93 -28.05 2.99
CA GLU A 383 -9.66 -28.57 2.50
C GLU A 383 -9.84 -29.20 1.12
N PHE A 384 -9.00 -28.77 0.17
CA PHE A 384 -9.00 -29.27 -1.21
C PHE A 384 -8.56 -30.74 -1.30
N ALA A 385 -7.60 -31.17 -0.47
CA ALA A 385 -7.11 -32.55 -0.45
C ALA A 385 -8.13 -33.51 0.18
N ASP A 386 -7.89 -34.79 0.00
CA ASP A 386 -8.69 -35.90 0.56
C ASP A 386 -8.55 -36.06 2.09
N SER A 387 -7.58 -35.34 2.68
CA SER A 387 -7.24 -35.43 4.10
C SER A 387 -6.54 -34.18 4.58
N LEU A 388 -6.66 -33.89 5.86
CA LEU A 388 -5.90 -32.82 6.50
C LEU A 388 -4.40 -33.16 6.51
N LYS A 389 -3.55 -32.20 6.18
CA LYS A 389 -2.08 -32.35 6.10
C LYS A 389 -1.35 -31.77 7.31
N ALA A 390 -2.08 -31.38 8.33
CA ALA A 390 -1.52 -30.88 9.59
C ALA A 390 -1.02 -32.02 10.47
N ASP A 391 -0.21 -31.66 11.47
CA ASP A 391 0.29 -32.59 12.48
C ASP A 391 -0.85 -33.27 13.23
N ALA A 392 -0.68 -34.56 13.54
CA ALA A 392 -1.73 -35.39 14.15
C ALA A 392 -2.28 -34.78 15.47
N VAL A 393 -1.43 -34.13 16.25
CA VAL A 393 -1.83 -33.45 17.50
C VAL A 393 -2.83 -32.34 17.22
N LEU A 394 -2.57 -31.52 16.21
CA LEU A 394 -3.46 -30.43 15.80
C LEU A 394 -4.78 -30.95 15.25
N VAL A 395 -4.73 -31.95 14.38
CA VAL A 395 -5.92 -32.60 13.81
C VAL A 395 -6.81 -33.20 14.91
N ASN A 396 -6.20 -33.89 15.88
CA ASN A 396 -6.94 -34.49 17.00
C ASN A 396 -7.57 -33.40 17.89
N LYS A 397 -6.83 -32.31 18.16
CA LYS A 397 -7.37 -31.16 18.89
C LYS A 397 -8.56 -30.55 18.16
N LEU A 398 -8.42 -30.26 16.87
CA LEU A 398 -9.51 -29.69 16.07
C LEU A 398 -10.77 -30.57 16.12
N ARG A 399 -10.63 -31.88 15.92
CA ARG A 399 -11.73 -32.85 15.95
C ARG A 399 -12.42 -32.98 17.31
N SER A 400 -11.74 -32.59 18.39
CA SER A 400 -12.33 -32.59 19.74
C SER A 400 -13.23 -31.37 20.01
N LEU A 401 -13.26 -30.39 19.11
CA LEU A 401 -14.06 -29.16 19.27
C LEU A 401 -15.49 -29.38 18.74
N ASN A 402 -16.47 -28.98 19.54
CA ASN A 402 -17.89 -29.19 19.21
C ASN A 402 -18.46 -28.21 18.17
N ASN A 403 -17.76 -27.08 17.96
CA ASN A 403 -18.18 -26.00 17.06
C ASN A 403 -17.35 -25.94 15.79
N VAL A 404 -16.82 -27.10 15.33
CA VAL A 404 -16.04 -27.19 14.10
C VAL A 404 -16.64 -28.24 13.17
N THR A 405 -16.78 -27.90 11.90
CA THR A 405 -17.11 -28.83 10.81
C THR A 405 -15.96 -28.88 9.81
N ILE A 406 -15.62 -30.08 9.33
CA ILE A 406 -14.48 -30.30 8.43
C ILE A 406 -14.98 -30.90 7.12
N HIS A 407 -14.68 -30.26 6.01
CA HIS A 407 -14.92 -30.75 4.65
C HIS A 407 -13.57 -30.96 3.95
N VAL A 408 -13.26 -32.20 3.64
CA VAL A 408 -12.13 -32.61 2.79
C VAL A 408 -12.64 -32.90 1.37
N ASN A 409 -11.76 -33.01 0.38
CA ASN A 409 -12.13 -33.06 -1.03
C ASN A 409 -13.01 -31.86 -1.46
N ALA A 410 -12.91 -30.74 -0.77
CA ALA A 410 -13.77 -29.59 -0.95
C ALA A 410 -13.00 -28.46 -1.65
N GLN A 411 -13.35 -28.19 -2.89
CA GLN A 411 -12.77 -27.10 -3.67
C GLN A 411 -13.62 -25.86 -3.50
N THR A 412 -13.09 -24.82 -2.84
CA THR A 412 -13.74 -23.51 -2.81
C THR A 412 -13.93 -22.99 -4.23
N THR A 413 -15.13 -22.54 -4.56
CA THR A 413 -15.49 -22.06 -5.90
C THR A 413 -15.88 -20.58 -5.90
N GLU A 414 -16.43 -20.07 -4.80
CA GLU A 414 -16.90 -18.70 -4.71
C GLU A 414 -17.03 -18.27 -3.25
N ILE A 415 -16.77 -16.99 -2.98
CA ILE A 415 -17.11 -16.31 -1.73
C ILE A 415 -18.23 -15.32 -2.04
N THR A 416 -19.39 -15.48 -1.40
CA THR A 416 -20.57 -14.66 -1.67
C THR A 416 -20.72 -13.54 -0.64
N GLY A 417 -21.38 -12.47 -1.02
CA GLY A 417 -21.69 -11.35 -0.14
C GLY A 417 -22.83 -10.48 -0.67
N ASP A 418 -23.10 -9.39 0.04
CA ASP A 418 -24.16 -8.43 -0.25
C ASP A 418 -23.63 -7.11 -0.86
N GLY A 419 -22.36 -7.11 -1.33
CA GLY A 419 -21.64 -5.93 -1.78
C GLY A 419 -20.96 -5.14 -0.64
N GLN A 420 -21.42 -5.32 0.59
CA GLN A 420 -20.85 -4.68 1.79
C GLN A 420 -19.96 -5.63 2.60
N LYS A 421 -20.37 -6.90 2.69
CA LYS A 421 -19.70 -7.93 3.49
C LYS A 421 -19.98 -9.34 2.99
N VAL A 422 -19.14 -10.28 3.43
CA VAL A 422 -19.34 -11.71 3.20
C VAL A 422 -20.65 -12.19 3.86
N ASN A 423 -21.41 -13.02 3.16
CA ASN A 423 -22.59 -13.71 3.66
C ASN A 423 -22.56 -15.22 3.45
N GLY A 424 -21.54 -15.76 2.74
CA GLY A 424 -21.43 -17.18 2.50
C GLY A 424 -20.20 -17.58 1.71
N ILE A 425 -20.04 -18.89 1.56
CA ILE A 425 -19.01 -19.55 0.75
C ILE A 425 -19.59 -20.73 0.02
N SER A 426 -19.21 -20.92 -1.24
CA SER A 426 -19.54 -22.08 -2.05
C SER A 426 -18.32 -22.96 -2.27
N TYR A 427 -18.50 -24.26 -2.20
CA TYR A 427 -17.45 -25.23 -2.53
C TYR A 427 -18.04 -26.42 -3.27
N LYS A 428 -17.23 -27.02 -4.13
CA LYS A 428 -17.55 -28.25 -4.87
C LYS A 428 -16.93 -29.45 -4.15
N ASP A 429 -17.75 -30.44 -3.83
CA ASP A 429 -17.25 -31.76 -3.44
C ASP A 429 -16.59 -32.41 -4.68
N ARG A 430 -15.30 -32.72 -4.58
CA ARG A 430 -14.51 -33.25 -5.70
C ARG A 430 -14.78 -34.72 -6.01
N VAL A 431 -15.46 -35.43 -5.11
CA VAL A 431 -15.83 -36.84 -5.28
C VAL A 431 -17.20 -36.95 -5.95
N SER A 432 -18.22 -36.28 -5.39
CA SER A 432 -19.58 -36.31 -5.93
C SER A 432 -19.79 -35.33 -7.09
N GLY A 433 -19.01 -34.25 -7.15
CA GLY A 433 -19.19 -33.17 -8.09
C GLY A 433 -20.26 -32.13 -7.67
N GLU A 434 -20.93 -32.33 -6.53
CA GLU A 434 -21.98 -31.46 -6.03
C GLU A 434 -21.41 -30.15 -5.51
N ILE A 435 -22.17 -29.07 -5.70
CA ILE A 435 -21.84 -27.74 -5.17
C ILE A 435 -22.65 -27.52 -3.89
N HIS A 436 -21.94 -27.18 -2.83
CA HIS A 436 -22.51 -26.85 -1.53
C HIS A 436 -22.34 -25.38 -1.24
N HIS A 437 -23.30 -24.79 -0.53
CA HIS A 437 -23.23 -23.41 -0.06
C HIS A 437 -23.39 -23.39 1.46
N THR A 438 -22.53 -22.61 2.14
CA THR A 438 -22.57 -22.43 3.59
C THR A 438 -22.71 -20.93 3.91
N ALA A 439 -23.78 -20.58 4.60
CA ALA A 439 -23.99 -19.21 5.08
C ALA A 439 -23.08 -18.93 6.29
N LEU A 440 -22.30 -17.84 6.21
CA LEU A 440 -21.34 -17.41 7.23
C LEU A 440 -20.95 -15.94 7.03
N GLU A 441 -20.28 -15.35 8.01
CA GLU A 441 -19.96 -13.93 7.99
C GLU A 441 -18.46 -13.62 7.83
N GLY A 442 -17.62 -14.66 7.69
CA GLY A 442 -16.19 -14.46 7.48
C GLY A 442 -15.48 -15.66 6.88
N VAL A 443 -14.44 -15.41 6.09
CA VAL A 443 -13.59 -16.41 5.45
C VAL A 443 -12.14 -16.11 5.72
N PHE A 444 -11.42 -17.04 6.35
CA PHE A 444 -9.99 -16.97 6.59
C PHE A 444 -9.24 -17.84 5.59
N VAL A 445 -8.44 -17.21 4.73
CA VAL A 445 -7.64 -17.91 3.72
C VAL A 445 -6.29 -18.30 4.33
N GLN A 446 -6.08 -19.61 4.56
CA GLN A 446 -4.93 -20.18 5.27
C GLN A 446 -4.22 -21.26 4.44
N ILE A 447 -3.94 -20.93 3.17
CA ILE A 447 -3.27 -21.84 2.22
C ILE A 447 -1.77 -21.54 2.05
N GLY A 448 -1.21 -20.83 3.02
CA GLY A 448 0.21 -20.56 3.19
C GLY A 448 0.64 -19.14 2.82
N LEU A 449 1.86 -18.83 3.26
CA LEU A 449 2.60 -17.62 2.91
C LEU A 449 3.62 -17.93 1.82
N VAL A 450 3.92 -16.95 1.00
CA VAL A 450 5.00 -16.99 0.02
C VAL A 450 6.01 -15.91 0.39
N PRO A 451 7.17 -16.28 0.93
CA PRO A 451 8.24 -15.31 1.19
C PRO A 451 8.69 -14.63 -0.10
N ASN A 452 8.99 -13.34 -0.03
CA ASN A 452 9.46 -12.57 -1.19
C ASN A 452 10.96 -12.78 -1.38
N THR A 453 11.36 -13.97 -1.81
CA THR A 453 12.74 -14.46 -1.90
C THR A 453 13.13 -14.97 -3.28
N GLU A 454 12.29 -14.79 -4.29
CA GLU A 454 12.54 -15.31 -5.64
C GLU A 454 13.90 -14.87 -6.19
N PHE A 455 14.30 -13.64 -5.89
CA PHE A 455 15.54 -13.02 -6.31
C PHE A 455 16.79 -13.50 -5.54
N LEU A 456 16.60 -14.32 -4.50
CA LEU A 456 17.67 -14.83 -3.62
C LEU A 456 18.01 -16.29 -3.87
N LYS A 457 17.31 -16.95 -4.80
CA LYS A 457 17.57 -18.35 -5.14
C LYS A 457 19.00 -18.54 -5.62
N GLY A 458 19.72 -19.47 -4.99
CA GLY A 458 21.13 -19.73 -5.29
C GLY A 458 22.13 -18.75 -4.66
N THR A 459 21.67 -17.68 -4.00
CA THR A 459 22.51 -16.71 -3.30
C THR A 459 22.48 -16.92 -1.80
N LEU A 460 21.30 -17.13 -1.21
CA LEU A 460 21.13 -17.39 0.22
C LEU A 460 20.55 -18.79 0.45
N GLU A 461 20.81 -19.34 1.62
CA GLU A 461 20.16 -20.56 2.08
C GLU A 461 18.67 -20.27 2.37
N LEU A 462 17.80 -21.04 1.71
CA LEU A 462 16.36 -20.95 1.88
C LEU A 462 15.81 -22.26 2.47
N SER A 463 14.78 -22.14 3.32
CA SER A 463 14.02 -23.29 3.80
C SER A 463 13.24 -23.95 2.66
N LYS A 464 12.71 -25.15 2.91
CA LYS A 464 11.81 -25.84 1.96
C LYS A 464 10.56 -25.04 1.59
N PHE A 465 10.21 -24.03 2.39
CA PHE A 465 9.10 -23.11 2.15
C PHE A 465 9.52 -21.80 1.47
N GLY A 466 10.82 -21.65 1.16
CA GLY A 466 11.37 -20.47 0.51
C GLY A 466 11.76 -19.32 1.46
N GLU A 467 11.67 -19.52 2.78
CA GLU A 467 12.07 -18.51 3.76
C GLU A 467 13.59 -18.44 3.89
N ILE A 468 14.15 -17.27 4.17
CA ILE A 468 15.58 -17.11 4.44
C ILE A 468 15.92 -17.76 5.79
N VAL A 469 16.85 -18.71 5.78
CA VAL A 469 17.36 -19.32 7.01
C VAL A 469 18.23 -18.30 7.75
N VAL A 470 17.88 -18.03 9.02
CA VAL A 470 18.62 -17.09 9.88
C VAL A 470 18.93 -17.71 11.24
N ASP A 471 20.03 -17.27 11.84
CA ASP A 471 20.36 -17.59 13.21
C ASP A 471 19.68 -16.64 14.22
N ALA A 472 19.94 -16.83 15.52
CA ALA A 472 19.38 -15.99 16.58
C ALA A 472 19.81 -14.51 16.50
N LYS A 473 20.83 -14.18 15.72
CA LYS A 473 21.34 -12.82 15.47
C LYS A 473 20.95 -12.27 14.09
N CYS A 474 20.05 -12.94 13.39
CA CYS A 474 19.61 -12.56 12.04
C CYS A 474 20.70 -12.69 10.94
N HIS A 475 21.79 -13.44 11.19
CA HIS A 475 22.75 -13.74 10.13
C HIS A 475 22.14 -14.71 9.13
N THR A 476 22.42 -14.48 7.86
CA THR A 476 22.11 -15.42 6.76
C THR A 476 23.34 -16.31 6.46
N SER A 477 23.23 -17.16 5.47
CA SER A 477 24.36 -17.97 4.98
C SER A 477 25.46 -17.14 4.32
N LEU A 478 25.22 -15.85 4.04
CA LEU A 478 26.18 -14.96 3.37
C LEU A 478 26.71 -13.90 4.34
N PRO A 479 28.04 -13.82 4.60
CA PRO A 479 28.61 -12.79 5.46
C PRO A 479 28.29 -11.37 4.98
N GLY A 480 27.93 -10.49 5.93
CA GLY A 480 27.52 -9.11 5.65
C GLY A 480 26.08 -8.97 5.17
N VAL A 481 25.36 -10.07 4.97
CA VAL A 481 23.92 -10.06 4.64
C VAL A 481 23.12 -10.64 5.81
N PHE A 482 22.16 -9.88 6.27
CA PHE A 482 21.24 -10.20 7.35
C PHE A 482 19.82 -10.26 6.80
N ALA A 483 18.90 -10.88 7.54
CA ALA A 483 17.49 -10.87 7.17
C ALA A 483 16.60 -10.79 8.42
N ALA A 484 15.41 -10.16 8.26
CA ALA A 484 14.49 -9.95 9.36
C ALA A 484 13.03 -9.91 8.90
N GLY A 485 12.12 -10.26 9.80
CA GLY A 485 10.68 -10.24 9.59
C GLY A 485 10.17 -11.45 8.82
N ASP A 486 9.01 -11.31 8.19
CA ASP A 486 8.21 -12.40 7.64
C ASP A 486 8.90 -13.18 6.51
N VAL A 487 9.93 -12.63 5.91
CA VAL A 487 10.75 -13.27 4.87
C VAL A 487 11.64 -14.39 5.40
N THR A 488 11.84 -14.47 6.72
CA THR A 488 12.79 -15.38 7.39
C THR A 488 12.10 -16.59 7.99
N THR A 489 12.90 -17.55 8.48
CA THR A 489 12.42 -18.72 9.25
C THR A 489 11.96 -18.39 10.68
N VAL A 490 11.98 -17.13 11.10
CA VAL A 490 11.47 -16.71 12.41
C VAL A 490 9.98 -16.99 12.48
N PRO A 491 9.49 -17.70 13.52
CA PRO A 491 8.08 -18.02 13.69
C PRO A 491 7.24 -16.79 14.03
N TYR A 492 5.90 -16.93 13.90
CA TYR A 492 4.92 -15.90 14.24
C TYR A 492 5.07 -14.59 13.46
N LYS A 493 4.55 -14.58 12.22
CA LYS A 493 4.59 -13.43 11.30
C LYS A 493 3.65 -12.32 11.81
N GLN A 494 4.19 -11.43 12.66
CA GLN A 494 3.47 -10.32 13.30
C GLN A 494 4.26 -9.02 13.17
N ILE A 495 3.57 -7.88 13.09
CA ILE A 495 4.17 -6.55 12.95
C ILE A 495 5.21 -6.27 14.05
N VAL A 496 4.86 -6.57 15.32
CA VAL A 496 5.73 -6.32 16.47
C VAL A 496 6.97 -7.23 16.45
N ILE A 497 6.83 -8.48 16.02
CA ILE A 497 7.93 -9.43 15.89
C ILE A 497 8.86 -8.98 14.77
N ALA A 498 8.30 -8.63 13.59
CA ALA A 498 9.06 -8.11 12.47
C ALA A 498 9.87 -6.86 12.84
N ALA A 499 9.28 -5.91 13.58
CA ALA A 499 9.98 -4.73 14.08
C ALA A 499 11.12 -5.09 15.05
N GLY A 500 10.89 -6.02 15.98
CA GLY A 500 11.92 -6.52 16.89
C GLY A 500 13.07 -7.21 16.16
N GLU A 501 12.76 -8.06 15.16
CA GLU A 501 13.77 -8.73 14.33
C GLU A 501 14.56 -7.72 13.50
N GLY A 502 13.91 -6.71 12.90
CA GLY A 502 14.60 -5.65 12.19
C GLY A 502 15.58 -4.86 13.06
N SER A 503 15.17 -4.53 14.27
CA SER A 503 16.05 -3.89 15.28
C SER A 503 17.27 -4.75 15.60
N LYS A 504 17.05 -6.06 15.79
CA LYS A 504 18.12 -7.03 16.07
C LYS A 504 19.07 -7.18 14.88
N ALA A 505 18.55 -7.27 13.65
CA ALA A 505 19.35 -7.35 12.44
C ALA A 505 20.25 -6.12 12.27
N ALA A 506 19.74 -4.91 12.55
CA ALA A 506 20.53 -3.69 12.50
C ALA A 506 21.67 -3.66 13.52
N LEU A 507 21.40 -4.14 14.75
CA LEU A 507 22.45 -4.25 15.78
C LEU A 507 23.53 -5.27 15.37
N SER A 508 23.12 -6.38 14.77
CA SER A 508 24.05 -7.41 14.27
C SER A 508 24.85 -6.92 13.05
N ALA A 509 24.21 -6.17 12.15
CA ALA A 509 24.90 -5.54 11.02
C ALA A 509 25.95 -4.51 11.51
N PHE A 510 25.60 -3.71 12.51
CA PHE A 510 26.55 -2.77 13.12
C PHE A 510 27.73 -3.51 13.81
N ASP A 511 27.47 -4.59 14.57
CA ASP A 511 28.50 -5.42 15.19
C ASP A 511 29.43 -6.05 14.12
N TYR A 512 28.88 -6.46 12.97
CA TYR A 512 29.67 -6.92 11.83
C TYR A 512 30.55 -5.79 11.27
N LEU A 513 30.00 -4.60 11.02
CA LEU A 513 30.73 -3.48 10.43
C LEU A 513 31.93 -3.01 11.24
N ILE A 514 31.80 -2.92 12.57
CA ILE A 514 32.88 -2.48 13.46
C ILE A 514 34.02 -3.49 13.57
N ARG A 515 33.82 -4.75 13.14
CA ARG A 515 34.83 -5.81 13.11
C ARG A 515 35.49 -5.96 11.74
N GLN A 516 34.97 -5.28 10.70
CA GLN A 516 35.60 -5.30 9.38
C GLN A 516 36.83 -4.40 9.36
N PRO A 517 37.87 -4.76 8.58
CA PRO A 517 38.98 -3.86 8.35
C PRO A 517 38.47 -2.52 7.79
N VAL A 518 39.02 -1.42 8.26
CA VAL A 518 38.77 -0.12 7.65
C VAL A 518 39.28 -0.21 6.22
N ALA A 519 38.38 -0.04 5.24
CA ALA A 519 38.79 0.00 3.84
C ALA A 519 39.85 1.11 3.70
N ALA A 520 41.03 0.75 3.20
CA ALA A 520 42.04 1.76 2.88
C ALA A 520 41.40 2.76 1.92
N PRO A 521 41.62 4.07 2.10
CA PRO A 521 41.12 5.05 1.14
C PRO A 521 41.62 4.64 -0.25
N VAL A 522 40.73 4.59 -1.22
CA VAL A 522 41.10 4.40 -2.62
C VAL A 522 41.94 5.61 -3.00
N VAL A 523 43.25 5.45 -2.95
CA VAL A 523 44.17 6.45 -3.48
C VAL A 523 43.95 6.37 -5.00
N ALA A 524 43.32 7.40 -5.57
CA ALA A 524 43.26 7.54 -7.02
C ALA A 524 44.70 7.49 -7.52
N GLU A 525 45.02 6.53 -8.38
CA GLU A 525 46.32 6.53 -9.06
C GLU A 525 46.44 7.87 -9.81
N PRO A 526 47.55 8.60 -9.63
CA PRO A 526 47.75 9.83 -10.38
C PRO A 526 47.81 9.44 -11.86
N GLU A 527 46.94 10.04 -12.68
CA GLU A 527 47.05 9.99 -14.13
C GLU A 527 48.50 10.25 -14.55
N ALA A 528 49.14 9.27 -15.12
CA ALA A 528 50.48 9.43 -15.71
C ALA A 528 50.37 10.50 -16.79
N LEU A 529 50.87 11.69 -16.52
CA LEU A 529 51.12 12.72 -17.48
C LEU A 529 52.07 12.11 -18.54
N ALA A 530 51.49 11.71 -19.68
CA ALA A 530 52.27 11.37 -20.87
C ALA A 530 52.93 12.63 -21.37
N ALA A 531 54.27 12.61 -21.35
CA ALA A 531 55.13 13.60 -21.94
C ALA A 531 55.17 13.48 -23.49
#